data_89dbdfea2394d22bd839dc06f6844967
#
_entry.id   89dbdfea2394d22bd839dc06f6844967
#
_cell.length_a   1.000
_cell.length_b   1.000
_cell.length_c   1.000
_cell.angle_alpha   90.00
_cell.angle_beta   90.00
_cell.angle_gamma   90.00
#
_symmetry.space_group_name_H-M   'P 1'
#
loop_
_entity.id
_entity.type
_entity.pdbx_description
1 polymer ?
#
loop_
_entity_poly.entity_id
_entity_poly.type
_entity_poly.pdbx_seq_one_letter_code
_entity_poly.pdbx_strand_id
1 'polypeptide(L)'
;MIKSPSYNLLSQILTLRSDKHARSTLTELNLIRKHHELCDVVITVGARKIFAHKVILAACSPYFRAMFTGAMSESSQTEVTIRDVDETAMDILIDFCYTSNIVVEENNVQTLLPAACLLQLAEIQDVCCEFLKRQLDPSNCLGIRAFADTHACRELLRIADKFTQHNFQEVMDHEEFLLLPLSQLIDSISSDELNVRSEEQVFQAVMAWIKYNMTER
;
A
#
# COMPACT_ATOMS: atom_id res chain seq x y z
N MET A 1 28.27 16.78 8.12
CA MET A 1 28.60 17.00 9.54
C MET A 1 28.47 15.68 10.28
N ILE A 2 29.56 15.01 10.57
CA ILE A 2 29.58 13.75 11.32
C ILE A 2 29.41 14.16 12.80
N LYS A 3 28.25 13.81 13.40
CA LYS A 3 28.09 14.02 14.85
C LYS A 3 29.05 13.09 15.58
N SER A 4 29.95 13.67 16.35
CA SER A 4 30.85 12.95 17.28
C SER A 4 29.99 12.19 18.32
N PRO A 5 30.40 11.00 18.77
CA PRO A 5 29.72 10.31 19.85
C PRO A 5 29.79 11.17 21.13
N SER A 6 28.65 11.43 21.76
CA SER A 6 28.54 12.12 23.02
C SER A 6 28.88 11.15 24.17
N TYR A 7 29.96 11.41 24.86
CA TYR A 7 30.38 10.68 26.08
C TYR A 7 29.85 11.39 27.32
N ASN A 8 29.21 10.68 28.22
CA ASN A 8 28.70 11.20 29.48
C ASN A 8 29.64 10.74 30.61
N LEU A 9 30.35 11.67 31.24
CA LEU A 9 31.52 11.45 32.14
C LEU A 9 31.14 11.32 33.63
N LEU A 10 29.88 10.96 34.00
CA LEU A 10 29.43 10.92 35.39
C LEU A 10 29.30 9.52 36.02
N SER A 11 29.70 8.45 35.33
CA SER A 11 29.77 7.10 35.89
C SER A 11 30.89 6.30 35.22
N GLN A 12 31.43 5.28 35.90
CA GLN A 12 32.42 4.33 35.34
C GLN A 12 31.86 3.49 34.18
N ILE A 13 30.69 3.88 33.62
CA ILE A 13 29.97 3.19 32.56
C ILE A 13 30.05 4.03 31.29
N LEU A 14 30.65 3.48 30.25
CA LEU A 14 30.64 4.03 28.90
C LEU A 14 29.55 3.32 28.07
N THR A 15 28.57 4.07 27.61
CA THR A 15 27.49 3.53 26.74
C THR A 15 27.68 4.00 25.30
N LEU A 16 27.75 3.06 24.35
CA LEU A 16 27.76 3.32 22.91
C LEU A 16 26.42 2.97 22.31
N ARG A 17 25.78 3.92 21.64
CA ARG A 17 24.63 3.70 20.75
C ARG A 17 25.07 4.01 19.32
N SER A 18 25.01 3.01 18.43
CA SER A 18 25.50 3.12 17.05
C SER A 18 24.38 2.89 16.05
N ASP A 19 23.85 3.95 15.46
CA ASP A 19 22.87 3.86 14.35
C ASP A 19 23.54 3.30 13.07
N LYS A 20 24.85 3.51 12.92
CA LYS A 20 25.64 2.95 11.82
C LYS A 20 25.65 1.42 11.85
N HIS A 21 25.74 0.81 13.03
CA HIS A 21 25.81 -0.65 13.19
C HIS A 21 24.52 -1.32 12.67
N ALA A 22 23.34 -0.83 13.05
CA ALA A 22 22.06 -1.38 12.58
C ALA A 22 21.96 -1.32 11.05
N ARG A 23 22.31 -0.18 10.46
CA ARG A 23 22.25 0.00 8.99
C ARG A 23 23.26 -0.88 8.26
N SER A 24 24.51 -0.95 8.73
CA SER A 24 25.53 -1.81 8.10
C SER A 24 25.16 -3.30 8.20
N THR A 25 24.58 -3.72 9.33
CA THR A 25 24.15 -5.12 9.52
C THR A 25 23.04 -5.50 8.51
N LEU A 26 22.04 -4.63 8.30
CA LEU A 26 21.01 -4.88 7.28
C LEU A 26 21.59 -4.92 5.86
N THR A 27 22.54 -4.04 5.56
CA THR A 27 23.23 -4.05 4.26
C THR A 27 23.96 -5.39 4.01
N GLU A 28 24.69 -5.89 5.01
CA GLU A 28 25.38 -7.18 4.91
C GLU A 28 24.39 -8.36 4.81
N LEU A 29 23.29 -8.33 5.57
CA LEU A 29 22.22 -9.34 5.46
C LEU A 29 21.61 -9.38 4.06
N ASN A 30 21.45 -8.22 3.40
CA ASN A 30 20.99 -8.17 2.02
C ASN A 30 22.00 -8.76 1.03
N LEU A 31 23.30 -8.53 1.25
CA LEU A 31 24.36 -9.14 0.43
C LEU A 31 24.36 -10.68 0.58
N ILE A 32 24.32 -11.18 1.82
CA ILE A 32 24.19 -12.61 2.15
C ILE A 32 22.97 -13.20 1.44
N ARG A 33 21.80 -12.53 1.50
CA ARG A 33 20.59 -12.95 0.80
C ARG A 33 20.78 -13.02 -0.72
N LYS A 34 21.39 -12.00 -1.33
CA LYS A 34 21.62 -11.93 -2.77
C LYS A 34 22.57 -13.01 -3.28
N HIS A 35 23.47 -13.49 -2.43
CA HIS A 35 24.35 -14.66 -2.71
C HIS A 35 23.68 -15.99 -2.36
N HIS A 36 22.42 -15.99 -1.91
CA HIS A 36 21.65 -17.15 -1.45
C HIS A 36 22.28 -17.86 -0.24
N GLU A 37 23.13 -17.16 0.52
CA GLU A 37 23.78 -17.69 1.70
C GLU A 37 22.83 -17.61 2.90
N LEU A 38 22.83 -18.67 3.72
CA LEU A 38 22.01 -18.79 4.94
C LEU A 38 20.50 -18.59 4.72
N CYS A 39 20.01 -18.54 3.47
CA CYS A 39 18.59 -18.43 3.19
C CYS A 39 17.89 -19.75 3.60
N ASP A 40 16.87 -19.62 4.45
CA ASP A 40 16.10 -20.74 4.98
C ASP A 40 14.66 -20.79 4.44
N VAL A 41 14.33 -19.87 3.53
CA VAL A 41 13.05 -19.86 2.81
C VAL A 41 13.19 -19.31 1.39
N VAL A 42 12.39 -19.85 0.48
CA VAL A 42 12.17 -19.36 -0.88
C VAL A 42 10.70 -18.96 -0.99
N ILE A 43 10.43 -17.70 -1.25
CA ILE A 43 9.08 -17.19 -1.53
C ILE A 43 8.84 -17.30 -3.03
N THR A 44 7.83 -18.07 -3.41
CA THR A 44 7.42 -18.26 -4.80
C THR A 44 6.14 -17.48 -5.08
N VAL A 45 6.18 -16.59 -6.08
CA VAL A 45 5.04 -15.83 -6.57
C VAL A 45 4.99 -15.96 -8.07
N GLY A 46 3.95 -16.61 -8.60
CA GLY A 46 3.89 -16.95 -10.02
C GLY A 46 5.10 -17.74 -10.47
N ALA A 47 5.87 -17.20 -11.41
CA ALA A 47 7.13 -17.80 -11.90
C ALA A 47 8.37 -17.35 -11.10
N ARG A 48 8.24 -16.36 -10.23
CA ARG A 48 9.34 -15.74 -9.50
C ARG A 48 9.68 -16.51 -8.24
N LYS A 49 10.98 -16.72 -7.98
CA LYS A 49 11.52 -17.29 -6.75
C LYS A 49 12.43 -16.29 -6.06
N ILE A 50 12.11 -15.94 -4.81
CA ILE A 50 12.81 -14.94 -4.02
C ILE A 50 13.40 -15.63 -2.79
N PHE A 51 14.73 -15.68 -2.71
CA PHE A 51 15.43 -16.23 -1.56
C PHE A 51 15.43 -15.22 -0.41
N ALA A 52 15.19 -15.73 0.81
CA ALA A 52 15.09 -14.86 1.98
C ALA A 52 15.43 -15.61 3.29
N HIS A 53 15.45 -14.84 4.40
CA HIS A 53 15.62 -15.38 5.75
C HIS A 53 14.31 -15.19 6.53
N LYS A 54 13.74 -16.30 7.04
CA LYS A 54 12.47 -16.27 7.81
C LYS A 54 12.49 -15.25 8.93
N VAL A 55 13.60 -15.17 9.64
CA VAL A 55 13.75 -14.24 10.78
C VAL A 55 13.64 -12.78 10.37
N ILE A 56 14.19 -12.39 9.21
CA ILE A 56 14.11 -11.01 8.71
C ILE A 56 12.67 -10.70 8.27
N LEU A 57 12.08 -11.58 7.47
CA LEU A 57 10.70 -11.41 7.02
C LEU A 57 9.72 -11.35 8.21
N ALA A 58 9.87 -12.23 9.18
CA ALA A 58 9.04 -12.25 10.39
C ALA A 58 9.25 -11.01 11.30
N ALA A 59 10.46 -10.42 11.28
CA ALA A 59 10.72 -9.20 12.04
C ALA A 59 10.03 -7.98 11.40
N CYS A 60 9.92 -7.93 10.06
CA CYS A 60 9.35 -6.82 9.32
C CYS A 60 7.82 -6.94 9.14
N SER A 61 7.29 -8.16 9.02
CA SER A 61 5.91 -8.43 8.60
C SER A 61 5.18 -9.31 9.59
N PRO A 62 4.06 -8.84 10.17
CA PRO A 62 3.18 -9.68 10.99
C PRO A 62 2.64 -10.90 10.26
N TYR A 63 2.36 -10.77 8.95
CA TYR A 63 1.94 -11.87 8.09
C TYR A 63 3.00 -12.99 8.05
N PHE A 64 4.24 -12.66 7.74
CA PHE A 64 5.34 -13.63 7.73
C PHE A 64 5.66 -14.16 9.13
N ARG A 65 5.52 -13.32 10.15
CA ARG A 65 5.68 -13.80 11.53
C ARG A 65 4.67 -14.89 11.86
N ALA A 66 3.39 -14.65 11.58
CA ALA A 66 2.34 -15.64 11.81
C ALA A 66 2.59 -16.94 11.05
N MET A 67 3.02 -16.82 9.78
CA MET A 67 3.32 -17.95 8.90
C MET A 67 4.49 -18.79 9.42
N PHE A 68 5.59 -18.17 9.86
CA PHE A 68 6.82 -18.90 10.20
C PHE A 68 6.91 -19.31 11.68
N THR A 69 6.15 -18.68 12.58
CA THR A 69 6.15 -19.01 14.03
C THR A 69 4.88 -19.72 14.49
N GLY A 70 3.86 -19.83 13.62
CA GLY A 70 2.63 -20.55 13.92
C GLY A 70 2.78 -22.06 13.85
N ALA A 71 1.75 -22.79 14.30
CA ALA A 71 1.65 -24.24 14.16
C ALA A 71 1.25 -24.69 12.74
N MET A 72 1.44 -23.83 11.73
CA MET A 72 1.10 -24.13 10.33
C MET A 72 2.20 -24.94 9.65
N SER A 73 1.84 -25.66 8.60
CA SER A 73 2.77 -26.47 7.80
C SER A 73 3.92 -25.65 7.22
N GLU A 74 3.65 -24.37 6.89
CA GLU A 74 4.60 -23.41 6.30
C GLU A 74 5.77 -23.09 7.22
N SER A 75 5.59 -23.24 8.53
CA SER A 75 6.67 -23.00 9.51
C SER A 75 7.90 -23.90 9.31
N SER A 76 7.67 -25.15 8.86
CA SER A 76 8.72 -26.14 8.58
C SER A 76 9.14 -26.17 7.11
N GLN A 77 8.40 -25.55 6.19
CA GLN A 77 8.70 -25.56 4.75
C GLN A 77 9.87 -24.63 4.42
N THR A 78 10.66 -25.04 3.43
CA THR A 78 11.74 -24.24 2.84
C THR A 78 11.28 -23.47 1.61
N GLU A 79 10.13 -23.81 1.02
CA GLU A 79 9.52 -23.10 -0.10
C GLU A 79 8.05 -22.82 0.22
N VAL A 80 7.64 -21.54 0.06
CA VAL A 80 6.29 -21.05 0.35
C VAL A 80 5.76 -20.31 -0.87
N THR A 81 4.59 -20.71 -1.36
CA THR A 81 3.92 -20.05 -2.49
C THR A 81 2.90 -19.04 -1.97
N ILE A 82 3.04 -17.78 -2.39
CA ILE A 82 2.07 -16.73 -2.15
C ILE A 82 1.30 -16.49 -3.46
N ARG A 83 -0.04 -16.48 -3.37
CA ARG A 83 -0.94 -16.32 -4.51
C ARG A 83 -1.55 -14.93 -4.51
N ASP A 84 -2.07 -14.54 -5.67
CA ASP A 84 -2.85 -13.30 -5.87
C ASP A 84 -2.06 -12.02 -5.51
N VAL A 85 -0.74 -12.04 -5.76
CA VAL A 85 0.17 -10.92 -5.58
C VAL A 85 1.02 -10.75 -6.83
N ASP A 86 1.30 -9.51 -7.19
CA ASP A 86 2.21 -9.17 -8.28
C ASP A 86 3.66 -9.56 -7.93
N GLU A 87 4.35 -10.20 -8.89
CA GLU A 87 5.71 -10.70 -8.71
C GLU A 87 6.72 -9.57 -8.42
N THR A 88 6.57 -8.45 -9.13
CA THR A 88 7.46 -7.29 -9.00
C THR A 88 7.22 -6.56 -7.68
N ALA A 89 5.94 -6.40 -7.29
CA ALA A 89 5.60 -5.83 -6.00
C ALA A 89 6.18 -6.65 -4.85
N MET A 90 6.10 -7.99 -4.92
CA MET A 90 6.69 -8.86 -3.90
C MET A 90 8.21 -8.70 -3.81
N ASP A 91 8.93 -8.66 -4.94
CA ASP A 91 10.38 -8.38 -4.96
C ASP A 91 10.71 -7.07 -4.24
N ILE A 92 9.98 -5.98 -4.59
CA ILE A 92 10.18 -4.66 -3.98
C ILE A 92 9.94 -4.69 -2.46
N LEU A 93 8.87 -5.36 -2.02
CA LEU A 93 8.54 -5.45 -0.59
C LEU A 93 9.54 -6.29 0.20
N ILE A 94 10.03 -7.39 -0.38
CA ILE A 94 11.08 -8.20 0.25
C ILE A 94 12.41 -7.39 0.27
N ASP A 95 12.75 -6.69 -0.81
CA ASP A 95 13.94 -5.81 -0.82
C ASP A 95 13.82 -4.71 0.25
N PHE A 96 12.65 -4.14 0.46
CA PHE A 96 12.41 -3.18 1.54
C PHE A 96 12.75 -3.76 2.92
N CYS A 97 12.39 -5.02 3.20
CA CYS A 97 12.70 -5.65 4.49
C CYS A 97 14.22 -5.70 4.81
N TYR A 98 15.07 -5.63 3.79
CA TYR A 98 16.53 -5.65 3.95
C TYR A 98 17.20 -4.28 3.76
N THR A 99 16.54 -3.34 3.09
CA THR A 99 17.14 -2.06 2.70
C THR A 99 16.54 -0.86 3.39
N SER A 100 15.30 -1.00 3.91
CA SER A 100 14.47 0.10 4.42
C SER A 100 14.26 1.23 3.39
N ASN A 101 14.37 0.92 2.10
CA ASN A 101 14.16 1.86 1.00
C ASN A 101 13.10 1.32 0.05
N ILE A 102 12.20 2.20 -0.36
CA ILE A 102 11.17 1.91 -1.34
C ILE A 102 10.92 3.12 -2.21
N VAL A 103 10.62 2.90 -3.48
CA VAL A 103 10.17 3.93 -4.42
C VAL A 103 8.73 3.60 -4.80
N VAL A 104 7.83 4.54 -4.51
CA VAL A 104 6.42 4.47 -4.90
C VAL A 104 6.18 5.46 -6.03
N GLU A 105 5.65 4.96 -7.14
CA GLU A 105 5.38 5.72 -8.35
C GLU A 105 4.10 5.22 -9.03
N GLU A 106 3.62 5.95 -10.03
CA GLU A 106 2.33 5.69 -10.69
C GLU A 106 2.24 4.28 -11.28
N ASN A 107 3.34 3.77 -11.83
CA ASN A 107 3.41 2.46 -12.48
C ASN A 107 3.42 1.27 -11.51
N ASN A 108 3.67 1.49 -10.21
CA ASN A 108 3.78 0.41 -9.22
C ASN A 108 2.80 0.50 -8.03
N VAL A 109 2.24 1.68 -7.75
CA VAL A 109 1.40 1.87 -6.54
C VAL A 109 0.17 0.96 -6.53
N GLN A 110 -0.40 0.65 -7.69
CA GLN A 110 -1.60 -0.19 -7.82
C GLN A 110 -1.34 -1.66 -7.49
N THR A 111 -0.13 -2.17 -7.71
CA THR A 111 0.27 -3.53 -7.35
C THR A 111 0.93 -3.57 -5.96
N LEU A 112 1.61 -2.50 -5.59
CA LEU A 112 2.37 -2.41 -4.34
C LEU A 112 1.46 -2.28 -3.11
N LEU A 113 0.41 -1.45 -3.16
CA LEU A 113 -0.50 -1.26 -2.03
C LEU A 113 -1.24 -2.55 -1.64
N PRO A 114 -1.87 -3.32 -2.56
CA PRO A 114 -2.48 -4.61 -2.21
C PRO A 114 -1.49 -5.60 -1.58
N ALA A 115 -0.29 -5.69 -2.14
CA ALA A 115 0.76 -6.57 -1.62
C ALA A 115 1.22 -6.14 -0.22
N ALA A 116 1.38 -4.83 0.02
CA ALA A 116 1.71 -4.27 1.33
C ALA A 116 0.60 -4.52 2.35
N CYS A 117 -0.68 -4.44 1.93
CA CYS A 117 -1.83 -4.77 2.77
C CYS A 117 -1.81 -6.25 3.18
N LEU A 118 -1.59 -7.17 2.22
CA LEU A 118 -1.49 -8.60 2.50
C LEU A 118 -0.36 -8.90 3.50
N LEU A 119 0.81 -8.34 3.26
CA LEU A 119 1.99 -8.54 4.11
C LEU A 119 1.95 -7.75 5.43
N GLN A 120 0.94 -6.91 5.63
CA GLN A 120 0.77 -6.04 6.80
C GLN A 120 1.99 -5.12 7.04
N LEU A 121 2.53 -4.54 5.97
CA LEU A 121 3.64 -3.59 6.00
C LEU A 121 3.09 -2.16 6.10
N ALA A 122 2.74 -1.73 7.31
CA ALA A 122 2.02 -0.49 7.58
C ALA A 122 2.72 0.75 7.00
N GLU A 123 4.04 0.88 7.17
CA GLU A 123 4.80 2.04 6.65
C GLU A 123 4.67 2.16 5.12
N ILE A 124 4.62 1.04 4.39
CA ILE A 124 4.47 1.05 2.94
C ILE A 124 3.03 1.36 2.54
N GLN A 125 2.06 0.83 3.28
CA GLN A 125 0.64 1.20 3.08
C GLN A 125 0.46 2.71 3.23
N ASP A 126 1.03 3.31 4.28
CA ASP A 126 0.96 4.74 4.53
C ASP A 126 1.59 5.56 3.39
N VAL A 127 2.77 5.16 2.90
CA VAL A 127 3.45 5.85 1.79
C VAL A 127 2.66 5.71 0.49
N CYS A 128 2.11 4.53 0.17
CA CYS A 128 1.25 4.32 -1.00
C CYS A 128 -0.03 5.17 -0.91
N CYS A 129 -0.69 5.19 0.25
CA CYS A 129 -1.88 6.01 0.48
C CYS A 129 -1.56 7.52 0.36
N GLU A 130 -0.42 7.97 0.89
CA GLU A 130 0.01 9.37 0.76
C GLU A 130 0.33 9.74 -0.70
N PHE A 131 0.92 8.80 -1.47
CA PHE A 131 1.13 8.98 -2.90
C PHE A 131 -0.21 9.16 -3.64
N LEU A 132 -1.17 8.23 -3.46
CA LEU A 132 -2.48 8.29 -4.10
C LEU A 132 -3.27 9.54 -3.70
N LYS A 133 -3.19 9.96 -2.45
CA LYS A 133 -3.79 11.19 -1.95
C LYS A 133 -3.28 12.43 -2.70
N ARG A 134 -1.98 12.48 -3.02
CA ARG A 134 -1.39 13.59 -3.79
C ARG A 134 -1.76 13.57 -5.26
N GLN A 135 -2.22 12.43 -5.78
CA GLN A 135 -2.64 12.25 -7.17
C GLN A 135 -4.15 12.44 -7.36
N LEU A 136 -4.91 12.77 -6.30
CA LEU A 136 -6.35 12.99 -6.42
C LEU A 136 -6.67 14.14 -7.38
N ASP A 137 -7.50 13.81 -8.36
CA ASP A 137 -7.99 14.69 -9.40
C ASP A 137 -9.45 14.35 -9.72
N PRO A 138 -10.30 15.28 -10.19
CA PRO A 138 -11.69 14.96 -10.54
C PRO A 138 -11.86 13.82 -11.52
N SER A 139 -10.87 13.54 -12.35
CA SER A 139 -10.91 12.45 -13.34
C SER A 139 -10.57 11.07 -12.79
N ASN A 140 -9.99 10.96 -11.58
CA ASN A 140 -9.50 9.70 -11.01
C ASN A 140 -9.98 9.43 -9.56
N CYS A 141 -10.67 10.38 -8.94
CA CYS A 141 -10.99 10.31 -7.51
C CYS A 141 -11.94 9.16 -7.17
N LEU A 142 -12.86 8.79 -8.08
CA LEU A 142 -13.79 7.68 -7.90
C LEU A 142 -13.07 6.33 -7.99
N GLY A 143 -12.12 6.20 -8.91
CA GLY A 143 -11.24 5.02 -9.01
C GLY A 143 -10.37 4.85 -7.77
N ILE A 144 -9.73 5.94 -7.28
CA ILE A 144 -8.94 5.92 -6.05
C ILE A 144 -9.82 5.59 -4.83
N ARG A 145 -11.04 6.12 -4.76
CA ARG A 145 -12.03 5.80 -3.73
C ARG A 145 -12.34 4.30 -3.69
N ALA A 146 -12.71 3.73 -4.84
CA ALA A 146 -13.04 2.31 -4.95
C ALA A 146 -11.85 1.42 -4.59
N PHE A 147 -10.65 1.80 -5.01
CA PHE A 147 -9.41 1.10 -4.67
C PHE A 147 -9.11 1.16 -3.16
N ALA A 148 -9.29 2.32 -2.53
CA ALA A 148 -9.11 2.48 -1.09
C ALA A 148 -10.11 1.65 -0.28
N ASP A 149 -11.37 1.56 -0.72
CA ASP A 149 -12.40 0.74 -0.09
C ASP A 149 -12.05 -0.76 -0.18
N THR A 150 -11.69 -1.22 -1.39
CA THR A 150 -11.30 -2.62 -1.64
C THR A 150 -10.15 -3.07 -0.75
N HIS A 151 -9.19 -2.20 -0.48
CA HIS A 151 -8.00 -2.52 0.32
C HIS A 151 -8.08 -2.04 1.77
N ALA A 152 -9.29 -1.65 2.23
CA ALA A 152 -9.58 -1.19 3.60
C ALA A 152 -8.69 0.00 4.06
N CYS A 153 -8.25 0.85 3.14
CA CYS A 153 -7.45 2.05 3.40
C CYS A 153 -8.37 3.19 3.86
N ARG A 154 -8.88 3.10 5.09
CA ARG A 154 -9.95 3.96 5.63
C ARG A 154 -9.67 5.46 5.52
N GLU A 155 -8.45 5.88 5.80
CA GLU A 155 -8.09 7.31 5.74
C GLU A 155 -8.06 7.84 4.29
N LEU A 156 -7.52 7.05 3.35
CA LEU A 156 -7.53 7.39 1.93
C LEU A 156 -8.97 7.42 1.41
N LEU A 157 -9.80 6.43 1.77
CA LEU A 157 -11.22 6.40 1.43
C LEU A 157 -11.94 7.67 1.88
N ARG A 158 -11.79 8.05 3.16
CA ARG A 158 -12.38 9.28 3.72
C ARG A 158 -11.93 10.54 2.99
N ILE A 159 -10.66 10.61 2.59
CA ILE A 159 -10.11 11.76 1.86
C ILE A 159 -10.66 11.79 0.43
N ALA A 160 -10.72 10.63 -0.25
CA ALA A 160 -11.27 10.53 -1.59
C ALA A 160 -12.79 10.88 -1.61
N ASP A 161 -13.56 10.43 -0.61
CA ASP A 161 -14.96 10.81 -0.44
C ASP A 161 -15.14 12.33 -0.33
N LYS A 162 -14.38 12.97 0.55
CA LYS A 162 -14.42 14.44 0.73
C LYS A 162 -13.99 15.17 -0.54
N PHE A 163 -12.96 14.68 -1.22
CA PHE A 163 -12.50 15.27 -2.47
C PHE A 163 -13.59 15.20 -3.54
N THR A 164 -14.23 14.04 -3.69
CA THR A 164 -15.34 13.83 -4.64
C THR A 164 -16.51 14.75 -4.35
N GLN A 165 -16.94 14.84 -3.08
CA GLN A 165 -18.04 15.73 -2.68
C GLN A 165 -17.74 17.19 -2.95
N HIS A 166 -16.53 17.63 -2.65
CA HIS A 166 -16.10 19.03 -2.82
C HIS A 166 -15.96 19.43 -4.30
N ASN A 167 -15.55 18.50 -5.15
CA ASN A 167 -15.29 18.72 -6.58
C ASN A 167 -16.38 18.11 -7.48
N PHE A 168 -17.56 17.79 -6.94
CA PHE A 168 -18.60 17.04 -7.64
C PHE A 168 -18.97 17.63 -9.00
N GLN A 169 -18.98 18.96 -9.14
CA GLN A 169 -19.28 19.63 -10.41
C GLN A 169 -18.29 19.26 -11.53
N GLU A 170 -17.03 19.01 -11.20
CA GLU A 170 -16.03 18.60 -12.17
C GLU A 170 -16.08 17.07 -12.35
N VAL A 171 -16.24 16.32 -11.25
CA VAL A 171 -16.29 14.85 -11.24
C VAL A 171 -17.41 14.30 -12.13
N MET A 172 -18.60 14.93 -12.13
CA MET A 172 -19.73 14.45 -12.92
C MET A 172 -19.51 14.53 -14.44
N ASP A 173 -18.53 15.30 -14.91
CA ASP A 173 -18.20 15.45 -16.33
C ASP A 173 -17.19 14.39 -16.80
N HIS A 174 -16.64 13.57 -15.89
CA HIS A 174 -15.65 12.54 -16.22
C HIS A 174 -16.29 11.14 -16.41
N GLU A 175 -15.62 10.31 -17.20
CA GLU A 175 -16.08 8.96 -17.56
C GLU A 175 -16.24 8.07 -16.33
N GLU A 176 -15.40 8.18 -15.32
CA GLU A 176 -15.50 7.40 -14.08
C GLU A 176 -16.87 7.56 -13.41
N PHE A 177 -17.45 8.77 -13.44
CA PHE A 177 -18.80 9.00 -12.91
C PHE A 177 -19.86 8.26 -13.70
N LEU A 178 -19.76 8.26 -15.03
CA LEU A 178 -20.70 7.57 -15.91
C LEU A 178 -20.60 6.05 -15.78
N LEU A 179 -19.47 5.52 -15.29
CA LEU A 179 -19.24 4.08 -15.07
C LEU A 179 -19.63 3.60 -13.67
N LEU A 180 -20.06 4.49 -12.76
CA LEU A 180 -20.42 4.10 -11.40
C LEU A 180 -21.52 3.03 -11.38
N PRO A 181 -21.40 1.99 -10.53
CA PRO A 181 -22.52 1.13 -10.16
C PRO A 181 -23.62 1.94 -9.47
N LEU A 182 -24.89 1.51 -9.65
CA LEU A 182 -26.04 2.21 -9.08
C LEU A 182 -25.92 2.49 -7.58
N SER A 183 -25.45 1.51 -6.81
CA SER A 183 -25.26 1.69 -5.37
C SER A 183 -24.28 2.82 -5.03
N GLN A 184 -23.15 2.89 -5.74
CA GLN A 184 -22.14 3.91 -5.53
C GLN A 184 -22.60 5.30 -6.03
N LEU A 185 -23.40 5.34 -7.10
CA LEU A 185 -24.04 6.58 -7.54
C LEU A 185 -24.98 7.11 -6.45
N ILE A 186 -25.87 6.26 -5.91
CA ILE A 186 -26.80 6.63 -4.83
C ILE A 186 -26.00 7.17 -3.62
N ASP A 187 -24.98 6.45 -3.19
CA ASP A 187 -24.13 6.87 -2.06
C ASP A 187 -23.50 8.24 -2.32
N SER A 188 -23.01 8.48 -3.55
CA SER A 188 -22.37 9.73 -3.93
C SER A 188 -23.32 10.92 -3.93
N ILE A 189 -24.57 10.76 -4.43
CA ILE A 189 -25.52 11.86 -4.53
C ILE A 189 -26.39 12.05 -3.29
N SER A 190 -26.39 11.12 -2.34
CA SER A 190 -27.17 11.18 -1.09
C SER A 190 -26.50 12.00 0.00
N SER A 191 -25.29 12.54 -0.25
CA SER A 191 -24.52 13.29 0.74
C SER A 191 -25.01 14.74 0.83
N ASP A 192 -25.33 15.20 2.04
CA ASP A 192 -25.66 16.60 2.31
C ASP A 192 -24.44 17.55 2.16
N GLU A 193 -23.21 16.98 2.08
CA GLU A 193 -21.96 17.74 1.90
C GLU A 193 -21.60 17.94 0.41
N LEU A 194 -22.50 17.58 -0.52
CA LEU A 194 -22.25 17.67 -1.95
C LEU A 194 -22.16 19.13 -2.40
N ASN A 195 -21.02 19.53 -2.96
CA ASN A 195 -20.79 20.88 -3.46
C ASN A 195 -21.42 21.07 -4.85
N VAL A 196 -22.70 21.43 -4.88
CA VAL A 196 -23.48 21.72 -6.09
C VAL A 196 -24.13 23.08 -5.98
N ARG A 197 -24.37 23.73 -7.11
CA ARG A 197 -25.05 25.04 -7.15
C ARG A 197 -26.59 24.91 -7.02
N SER A 198 -27.13 23.78 -7.45
CA SER A 198 -28.56 23.48 -7.39
C SER A 198 -28.79 21.98 -7.52
N GLU A 199 -29.92 21.49 -7.02
CA GLU A 199 -30.41 20.11 -7.23
C GLU A 199 -30.56 19.74 -8.72
N GLU A 200 -30.77 20.75 -9.56
CA GLU A 200 -30.86 20.55 -11.02
C GLU A 200 -29.55 19.96 -11.60
N GLN A 201 -28.38 20.34 -11.07
CA GLN A 201 -27.10 19.77 -11.49
C GLN A 201 -26.99 18.29 -11.14
N VAL A 202 -27.46 17.89 -9.96
CA VAL A 202 -27.50 16.47 -9.55
C VAL A 202 -28.45 15.69 -10.49
N PHE A 203 -29.62 16.26 -10.78
CA PHE A 203 -30.58 15.67 -11.74
C PHE A 203 -29.94 15.49 -13.12
N GLN A 204 -29.23 16.49 -13.63
CA GLN A 204 -28.57 16.43 -14.93
C GLN A 204 -27.47 15.35 -14.94
N ALA A 205 -26.67 15.24 -13.86
CA ALA A 205 -25.66 14.23 -13.72
C ALA A 205 -26.25 12.81 -13.75
N VAL A 206 -27.33 12.58 -13.00
CA VAL A 206 -28.04 11.28 -12.99
C VAL A 206 -28.63 10.97 -14.37
N MET A 207 -29.21 11.95 -15.06
CA MET A 207 -29.72 11.77 -16.40
C MET A 207 -28.63 11.45 -17.43
N ALA A 208 -27.44 12.05 -17.29
CA ALA A 208 -26.26 11.71 -18.12
C ALA A 208 -25.82 10.27 -17.85
N TRP A 209 -25.75 9.87 -16.58
CA TRP A 209 -25.41 8.51 -16.17
C TRP A 209 -26.42 7.46 -16.73
N ILE A 210 -27.74 7.72 -16.68
CA ILE A 210 -28.77 6.84 -17.28
C ILE A 210 -28.58 6.75 -18.79
N LYS A 211 -28.37 7.86 -19.48
CA LYS A 211 -28.23 7.90 -20.94
C LYS A 211 -26.97 7.20 -21.45
N TYR A 212 -25.93 7.10 -20.63
CA TYR A 212 -24.67 6.44 -21.02
C TYR A 212 -24.86 4.95 -21.32
N ASN A 213 -25.78 4.27 -20.60
CA ASN A 213 -26.12 2.87 -20.88
C ASN A 213 -27.59 2.59 -20.62
N MET A 214 -28.46 3.05 -21.53
CA MET A 214 -29.94 2.94 -21.42
C MET A 214 -30.47 1.51 -21.45
N THR A 215 -29.65 0.51 -21.79
CA THR A 215 -30.10 -0.90 -21.85
C THR A 215 -29.95 -1.61 -20.51
N GLU A 216 -29.11 -1.11 -19.64
CA GLU A 216 -28.83 -1.70 -18.31
C GLU A 216 -29.29 -0.81 -17.15
N ARG A 217 -29.70 0.44 -17.42
CA ARG A 217 -30.08 1.48 -16.46
C ARG A 217 -31.44 2.05 -16.81
#